data_1953e84a37b9fa810630e507320257a7
#
_entry.id   1953e84a37b9fa810630e507320257a7
#
_cell.length_a   1.000
_cell.length_b   1.000
_cell.length_c   1.000
_cell.angle_alpha   90.00
_cell.angle_beta   90.00
_cell.angle_gamma   90.00
#
_symmetry.space_group_name_H-M   'P 1'
#
loop_
_entity.id
_entity.type
_entity.pdbx_description
1 polymer ?
#
loop_
_entity_poly.entity_id
_entity_poly.type
_entity_poly.pdbx_seq_one_letter_code
_entity_poly.pdbx_strand_id
1 'polypeptide(L)'
;AIDNVRLYERMLESEKKRASLGRFLSPSIVEQIMKDDTTLELGGTKQTVTTMFCDVRGFTPIAERIAPHDLVDMLNEHFTAMTAIIFGLEGTLDKYIGDEIMAVFGSPVTKGEDALRCVKAAIMMQTKNNEINVLRTQAGKPLFELGIGVATGEAVAGYIGSPDRMEFTVIGDRVNTARRLCSIAEPGQVIISQATYEDVQGHVKVRPIGTVVLKGKEEPVHAYEVEAMLPGAS
;
A
#
# COMPACT_ATOMS: atom_id res chain seq x y z
N ALA A 1 45.66 9.58 0.11
CA ALA A 1 45.26 8.66 -1.01
C ALA A 1 44.55 7.38 -0.47
N ILE A 2 45.13 6.72 0.54
CA ILE A 2 44.59 5.46 1.10
C ILE A 2 43.20 5.66 1.75
N ASP A 3 42.98 6.79 2.41
CA ASP A 3 41.70 7.08 3.06
C ASP A 3 40.55 7.29 2.06
N ASN A 4 40.85 7.88 0.91
CA ASN A 4 39.87 8.07 -0.17
C ASN A 4 39.47 6.74 -0.81
N VAL A 5 40.38 5.78 -0.95
CA VAL A 5 40.07 4.45 -1.48
C VAL A 5 39.18 3.69 -0.51
N ARG A 6 39.50 3.70 0.78
CA ARG A 6 38.67 3.06 1.81
C ARG A 6 37.28 3.68 1.93
N LEU A 7 37.19 5.00 1.80
CA LEU A 7 35.88 5.68 1.80
C LEU A 7 35.07 5.28 0.59
N TYR A 8 35.68 5.22 -0.60
CA TYR A 8 34.99 4.79 -1.82
C TYR A 8 34.54 3.34 -1.76
N GLU A 9 35.36 2.43 -1.22
CA GLU A 9 35.01 1.04 -1.03
C GLU A 9 33.78 0.88 -0.08
N ARG A 10 33.80 1.60 1.05
CA ARG A 10 32.64 1.61 1.98
C ARG A 10 31.36 2.16 1.35
N MET A 11 31.47 3.21 0.56
CA MET A 11 30.30 3.76 -0.17
C MET A 11 29.76 2.74 -1.16
N LEU A 12 30.60 2.08 -1.93
CA LEU A 12 30.21 1.08 -2.91
C LEU A 12 29.56 -0.14 -2.24
N GLU A 13 30.09 -0.58 -1.10
CA GLU A 13 29.54 -1.68 -0.32
C GLU A 13 28.17 -1.32 0.27
N SER A 14 28.04 -0.11 0.81
CA SER A 14 26.76 0.44 1.32
C SER A 14 25.70 0.53 0.20
N GLU A 15 26.07 1.02 -0.98
CA GLU A 15 25.16 1.10 -2.12
C GLU A 15 24.72 -0.28 -2.62
N LYS A 16 25.64 -1.24 -2.70
CA LYS A 16 25.29 -2.63 -3.04
C LYS A 16 24.35 -3.25 -2.03
N LYS A 17 24.58 -3.04 -0.73
CA LYS A 17 23.69 -3.51 0.35
C LYS A 17 22.31 -2.88 0.23
N ARG A 18 22.24 -1.56 0.02
CA ARG A 18 20.99 -0.82 -0.18
C ARG A 18 20.21 -1.32 -1.39
N ALA A 19 20.86 -1.51 -2.53
CA ALA A 19 20.25 -2.01 -3.75
C ALA A 19 19.72 -3.47 -3.58
N SER A 20 20.47 -4.30 -2.85
CA SER A 20 20.04 -5.67 -2.56
C SER A 20 18.82 -5.71 -1.66
N LEU A 21 18.82 -4.94 -0.56
CA LEU A 21 17.69 -4.84 0.37
C LEU A 21 16.46 -4.22 -0.31
N GLY A 22 16.64 -3.25 -1.18
CA GLY A 22 15.56 -2.56 -1.89
C GLY A 22 14.73 -3.45 -2.83
N ARG A 23 15.20 -4.68 -3.11
CA ARG A 23 14.41 -5.67 -3.87
C ARG A 23 13.37 -6.39 -3.03
N PHE A 24 13.53 -6.37 -1.71
CA PHE A 24 12.67 -7.12 -0.78
C PHE A 24 11.96 -6.21 0.22
N LEU A 25 12.44 -4.99 0.39
CA LEU A 25 11.95 -4.05 1.40
C LEU A 25 11.64 -2.70 0.76
N SER A 26 10.62 -2.01 1.30
CA SER A 26 10.30 -0.65 0.88
C SER A 26 11.46 0.33 1.14
N PRO A 27 11.62 1.39 0.34
CA PRO A 27 12.70 2.36 0.50
C PRO A 27 12.79 2.94 1.91
N SER A 28 11.66 3.24 2.54
CA SER A 28 11.59 3.76 3.91
C SER A 28 12.14 2.80 4.96
N ILE A 29 11.90 1.48 4.79
CA ILE A 29 12.44 0.43 5.66
C ILE A 29 13.94 0.28 5.44
N VAL A 30 14.38 0.28 4.18
CA VAL A 30 15.82 0.24 3.85
C VAL A 30 16.56 1.42 4.48
N GLU A 31 16.01 2.63 4.39
CA GLU A 31 16.59 3.81 5.01
C GLU A 31 16.71 3.68 6.53
N GLN A 32 15.69 3.11 7.19
CA GLN A 32 15.73 2.85 8.63
C GLN A 32 16.83 1.87 8.99
N ILE A 33 16.91 0.73 8.29
CA ILE A 33 17.95 -0.30 8.51
C ILE A 33 19.36 0.25 8.26
N MET A 34 19.51 1.14 7.28
CA MET A 34 20.82 1.73 6.95
C MET A 34 21.26 2.85 7.89
N LYS A 35 20.30 3.51 8.58
CA LYS A 35 20.60 4.57 9.56
C LYS A 35 20.96 4.02 10.94
N ASP A 36 20.31 2.94 11.33
CA ASP A 36 20.54 2.32 12.63
C ASP A 36 21.57 1.20 12.49
N ASP A 37 22.75 1.41 13.05
CA ASP A 37 23.77 0.35 13.27
C ASP A 37 23.30 -0.64 14.37
N THR A 38 22.06 -0.49 14.84
CA THR A 38 21.43 -1.30 15.85
C THR A 38 20.88 -2.60 15.26
N THR A 39 21.03 -3.67 16.01
CA THR A 39 20.38 -4.95 15.74
C THR A 39 18.87 -4.76 15.65
N LEU A 40 18.25 -5.23 14.56
CA LEU A 40 16.80 -5.25 14.42
C LEU A 40 16.20 -6.10 15.54
N GLU A 41 15.40 -5.50 16.41
CA GLU A 41 14.75 -6.19 17.51
C GLU A 41 13.26 -6.37 17.25
N LEU A 42 12.72 -7.51 17.69
CA LEU A 42 11.28 -7.76 17.70
C LEU A 42 10.60 -6.73 18.60
N GLY A 43 9.51 -6.18 18.12
CA GLY A 43 8.70 -5.20 18.84
C GLY A 43 8.04 -4.20 17.93
N GLY A 44 7.23 -3.34 18.51
CA GLY A 44 6.54 -2.32 17.76
C GLY A 44 6.11 -1.15 18.66
N THR A 45 5.85 -0.03 18.03
CA THR A 45 5.37 1.18 18.68
C THR A 45 3.98 1.54 18.19
N LYS A 46 3.18 2.09 19.09
CA LYS A 46 1.85 2.60 18.77
C LYS A 46 2.00 3.93 18.02
N GLN A 47 1.40 4.01 16.84
CA GLN A 47 1.42 5.21 16.01
C GLN A 47 0.15 5.32 15.18
N THR A 48 -0.20 6.52 14.75
CA THR A 48 -1.29 6.73 13.79
C THR A 48 -0.77 6.47 12.40
N VAL A 49 -1.47 5.60 11.66
CA VAL A 49 -1.14 5.23 10.28
C VAL A 49 -2.38 5.28 9.42
N THR A 50 -2.19 5.42 8.12
CA THR A 50 -3.23 5.18 7.13
C THR A 50 -2.87 3.94 6.33
N THR A 51 -3.72 2.92 6.43
CA THR A 51 -3.52 1.64 5.75
C THR A 51 -4.43 1.55 4.54
N MET A 52 -3.89 1.06 3.44
CA MET A 52 -4.60 0.79 2.20
C MET A 52 -4.49 -0.68 1.85
N PHE A 53 -5.62 -1.27 1.44
CA PHE A 53 -5.68 -2.54 0.74
C PHE A 53 -6.26 -2.32 -0.66
N CYS A 54 -5.63 -2.92 -1.65
CA CYS A 54 -6.06 -2.91 -3.04
C CYS A 54 -6.09 -4.35 -3.54
N ASP A 55 -7.20 -4.79 -4.09
CA ASP A 55 -7.46 -6.18 -4.47
C ASP A 55 -8.09 -6.24 -5.86
N VAL A 56 -7.75 -7.27 -6.65
CA VAL A 56 -8.29 -7.47 -7.99
C VAL A 56 -9.63 -8.18 -7.92
N ARG A 57 -10.66 -7.53 -8.37
CA ARG A 57 -12.03 -8.09 -8.36
C ARG A 57 -12.14 -9.28 -9.31
N GLY A 58 -12.67 -10.38 -8.80
CA GLY A 58 -12.85 -11.59 -9.60
C GLY A 58 -11.55 -12.25 -10.04
N PHE A 59 -10.47 -12.10 -9.29
CA PHE A 59 -9.15 -12.65 -9.65
C PHE A 59 -9.17 -14.18 -9.81
N THR A 60 -9.83 -14.91 -8.90
CA THR A 60 -9.86 -16.39 -8.94
C THR A 60 -10.36 -16.95 -10.27
N PRO A 61 -11.51 -16.53 -10.83
CA PRO A 61 -11.94 -16.98 -12.16
C PRO A 61 -10.99 -16.58 -13.29
N ILE A 62 -10.26 -15.47 -13.15
CA ILE A 62 -9.24 -15.05 -14.11
C ILE A 62 -8.05 -16.02 -14.05
N ALA A 63 -7.55 -16.29 -12.85
CA ALA A 63 -6.42 -17.19 -12.61
C ALA A 63 -6.67 -18.62 -13.11
N GLU A 64 -7.90 -19.12 -13.03
CA GLU A 64 -8.28 -20.45 -13.50
C GLU A 64 -8.28 -20.58 -15.03
N ARG A 65 -8.40 -19.47 -15.76
CA ARG A 65 -8.56 -19.46 -17.24
C ARG A 65 -7.28 -19.11 -17.99
N ILE A 66 -6.26 -18.61 -17.31
CA ILE A 66 -5.01 -18.14 -17.92
C ILE A 66 -3.90 -19.15 -17.64
N ALA A 67 -2.95 -19.30 -18.57
CA ALA A 67 -1.74 -20.06 -18.30
C ALA A 67 -0.95 -19.45 -17.13
N PRO A 68 -0.38 -20.25 -16.22
CA PRO A 68 0.31 -19.75 -15.03
C PRO A 68 1.40 -18.71 -15.32
N HIS A 69 2.14 -18.87 -16.41
CA HIS A 69 3.18 -17.94 -16.85
C HIS A 69 2.57 -16.57 -17.22
N ASP A 70 1.49 -16.53 -18.01
CA ASP A 70 0.83 -15.28 -18.40
C ASP A 70 0.22 -14.57 -17.18
N LEU A 71 -0.31 -15.35 -16.23
CA LEU A 71 -0.84 -14.80 -14.98
C LEU A 71 0.26 -14.11 -14.16
N VAL A 72 1.43 -14.73 -14.05
CA VAL A 72 2.59 -14.15 -13.33
C VAL A 72 3.04 -12.85 -14.01
N ASP A 73 3.12 -12.82 -15.34
CA ASP A 73 3.49 -11.63 -16.10
C ASP A 73 2.49 -10.49 -15.89
N MET A 74 1.17 -10.80 -15.90
CA MET A 74 0.11 -9.82 -15.64
C MET A 74 0.16 -9.28 -14.22
N LEU A 75 0.44 -10.13 -13.21
CA LEU A 75 0.61 -9.71 -11.83
C LEU A 75 1.85 -8.84 -11.65
N ASN A 76 2.98 -9.22 -12.25
CA ASN A 76 4.21 -8.43 -12.19
C ASN A 76 4.05 -7.05 -12.82
N GLU A 77 3.36 -6.96 -13.97
CA GLU A 77 3.01 -5.69 -14.60
C GLU A 77 2.16 -4.82 -13.64
N HIS A 78 1.12 -5.42 -13.05
CA HIS A 78 0.23 -4.75 -12.11
C HIS A 78 0.98 -4.28 -10.86
N PHE A 79 1.69 -5.17 -10.19
CA PHE A 79 2.45 -4.84 -8.99
C PHE A 79 3.51 -3.76 -9.25
N THR A 80 4.20 -3.81 -10.38
CA THR A 80 5.19 -2.78 -10.76
C THR A 80 4.54 -1.40 -10.87
N ALA A 81 3.41 -1.32 -11.56
CA ALA A 81 2.71 -0.05 -11.75
C ALA A 81 2.14 0.51 -10.43
N MET A 82 1.50 -0.34 -9.61
CA MET A 82 0.89 0.08 -8.35
C MET A 82 1.95 0.46 -7.31
N THR A 83 3.01 -0.32 -7.20
CA THR A 83 4.11 -0.04 -6.26
C THR A 83 4.84 1.26 -6.60
N ALA A 84 5.04 1.57 -7.88
CA ALA A 84 5.63 2.84 -8.29
C ALA A 84 4.81 4.05 -7.81
N ILE A 85 3.47 3.96 -7.80
CA ILE A 85 2.58 5.02 -7.29
C ILE A 85 2.72 5.13 -5.76
N ILE A 86 2.70 3.99 -5.05
CA ILE A 86 2.85 3.97 -3.59
C ILE A 86 4.17 4.64 -3.18
N PHE A 87 5.28 4.27 -3.80
CA PHE A 87 6.60 4.82 -3.49
C PHE A 87 6.74 6.28 -3.93
N GLY A 88 6.14 6.66 -5.08
CA GLY A 88 6.14 8.04 -5.57
C GLY A 88 5.42 9.01 -4.63
N LEU A 89 4.48 8.51 -3.81
CA LEU A 89 3.79 9.25 -2.75
C LEU A 89 4.35 8.95 -1.35
N GLU A 90 5.57 8.43 -1.27
CA GLU A 90 6.28 8.13 -0.02
C GLU A 90 5.51 7.18 0.92
N GLY A 91 4.71 6.29 0.34
CA GLY A 91 4.08 5.17 1.03
C GLY A 91 5.04 4.01 1.21
N THR A 92 4.75 3.16 2.16
CA THR A 92 5.46 1.90 2.43
C THR A 92 4.61 0.75 1.90
N LEU A 93 5.15 -0.03 0.96
CA LEU A 93 4.57 -1.31 0.61
C LEU A 93 4.84 -2.28 1.76
N ASP A 94 3.80 -2.76 2.41
CA ASP A 94 3.92 -3.76 3.47
C ASP A 94 4.15 -5.14 2.85
N LYS A 95 3.21 -5.64 2.08
CA LYS A 95 3.30 -6.94 1.40
C LYS A 95 2.30 -7.11 0.26
N TYR A 96 2.56 -8.13 -0.55
CA TYR A 96 1.58 -8.72 -1.45
C TYR A 96 0.93 -9.95 -0.79
N ILE A 97 -0.38 -10.11 -0.93
CA ILE A 97 -1.16 -11.22 -0.38
C ILE A 97 -1.97 -11.83 -1.54
N GLY A 98 -1.35 -12.73 -2.31
CA GLY A 98 -1.91 -13.17 -3.58
C GLY A 98 -1.92 -12.02 -4.60
N ASP A 99 -3.10 -11.60 -5.02
CA ASP A 99 -3.32 -10.43 -5.87
C ASP A 99 -3.58 -9.12 -5.08
N GLU A 100 -3.74 -9.21 -3.76
CA GLU A 100 -3.98 -8.07 -2.88
C GLU A 100 -2.66 -7.36 -2.55
N ILE A 101 -2.68 -6.04 -2.55
CA ILE A 101 -1.57 -5.16 -2.13
C ILE A 101 -1.94 -4.54 -0.79
N MET A 102 -1.05 -4.63 0.20
CA MET A 102 -1.13 -3.89 1.44
C MET A 102 -0.08 -2.79 1.47
N ALA A 103 -0.50 -1.55 1.66
CA ALA A 103 0.38 -0.39 1.79
C ALA A 103 0.02 0.44 3.02
N VAL A 104 1.02 1.14 3.57
CA VAL A 104 0.91 1.95 4.78
C VAL A 104 1.54 3.32 4.55
N PHE A 105 0.88 4.35 5.00
CA PHE A 105 1.37 5.73 5.04
C PHE A 105 1.47 6.18 6.49
N GLY A 106 2.54 6.90 6.84
CA GLY A 106 2.83 7.30 8.21
C GLY A 106 3.69 6.31 9.00
N SER A 107 4.16 5.23 8.37
CA SER A 107 5.05 4.23 8.98
C SER A 107 6.09 3.75 7.97
N PRO A 108 7.36 3.51 8.37
CA PRO A 108 7.94 3.64 9.71
C PRO A 108 8.08 5.08 10.20
N VAL A 109 8.00 6.06 9.30
CA VAL A 109 8.12 7.48 9.59
C VAL A 109 7.01 8.24 8.89
N THR A 110 6.32 9.12 9.64
CA THR A 110 5.36 10.05 9.02
C THR A 110 6.09 11.09 8.17
N LYS A 111 5.47 11.42 7.02
CA LYS A 111 5.92 12.50 6.12
C LYS A 111 4.95 13.68 6.10
N GLY A 112 3.94 13.64 6.98
CA GLY A 112 2.81 14.58 6.99
C GLY A 112 1.76 14.22 5.93
N GLU A 113 0.53 14.65 6.17
CA GLU A 113 -0.62 14.41 5.26
C GLU A 113 -0.76 12.96 4.81
N ASP A 114 -0.45 12.01 5.70
CA ASP A 114 -0.37 10.59 5.39
C ASP A 114 -1.68 10.04 4.82
N ALA A 115 -2.83 10.47 5.35
CA ALA A 115 -4.14 10.10 4.85
C ALA A 115 -4.39 10.64 3.44
N LEU A 116 -4.03 11.91 3.18
CA LEU A 116 -4.19 12.54 1.88
C LEU A 116 -3.33 11.87 0.82
N ARG A 117 -2.05 11.59 1.15
CA ARG A 117 -1.14 10.89 0.23
C ARG A 117 -1.63 9.47 -0.07
N CYS A 118 -2.18 8.77 0.92
CA CYS A 118 -2.76 7.44 0.75
C CYS A 118 -3.99 7.47 -0.19
N VAL A 119 -4.92 8.38 0.04
CA VAL A 119 -6.11 8.53 -0.81
C VAL A 119 -5.74 8.95 -2.23
N LYS A 120 -4.76 9.86 -2.37
CA LYS A 120 -4.22 10.25 -3.68
C LYS A 120 -3.60 9.05 -4.41
N ALA A 121 -2.84 8.20 -3.70
CA ALA A 121 -2.30 6.96 -4.24
C ALA A 121 -3.42 6.04 -4.74
N ALA A 122 -4.47 5.84 -3.96
CA ALA A 122 -5.60 4.99 -4.33
C ALA A 122 -6.28 5.46 -5.63
N ILE A 123 -6.52 6.75 -5.78
CA ILE A 123 -7.12 7.33 -7.00
C ILE A 123 -6.17 7.18 -8.20
N MET A 124 -4.87 7.46 -8.01
CA MET A 124 -3.87 7.28 -9.07
C MET A 124 -3.73 5.82 -9.49
N MET A 125 -3.85 4.88 -8.56
CA MET A 125 -3.85 3.44 -8.85
C MET A 125 -5.06 3.04 -9.70
N GLN A 126 -6.26 3.54 -9.41
CA GLN A 126 -7.45 3.32 -10.25
C GLN A 126 -7.24 3.88 -11.66
N THR A 127 -6.75 5.12 -11.76
CA THR A 127 -6.46 5.76 -13.06
C THR A 127 -5.45 4.96 -13.87
N LYS A 128 -4.33 4.56 -13.23
CA LYS A 128 -3.27 3.79 -13.89
C LYS A 128 -3.74 2.40 -14.32
N ASN A 129 -4.56 1.76 -13.50
CA ASN A 129 -5.15 0.47 -13.85
C ASN A 129 -6.07 0.58 -15.07
N ASN A 130 -6.86 1.64 -15.17
CA ASN A 130 -7.69 1.89 -16.34
C ASN A 130 -6.85 2.08 -17.61
N GLU A 131 -5.72 2.80 -17.55
CA GLU A 131 -4.78 2.90 -18.68
C GLU A 131 -4.25 1.54 -19.11
N ILE A 132 -3.83 0.70 -18.13
CA ILE A 132 -3.35 -0.67 -18.40
C ILE A 132 -4.47 -1.52 -19.02
N ASN A 133 -5.69 -1.42 -18.52
CA ASN A 133 -6.84 -2.16 -19.04
C ASN A 133 -7.19 -1.80 -20.48
N VAL A 134 -6.98 -0.55 -20.90
CA VAL A 134 -7.12 -0.16 -22.33
C VAL A 134 -6.13 -0.96 -23.19
N LEU A 135 -4.87 -1.07 -22.77
CA LEU A 135 -3.85 -1.85 -23.50
C LEU A 135 -4.17 -3.36 -23.46
N ARG A 136 -4.66 -3.87 -22.35
CA ARG A 136 -5.09 -5.27 -22.20
C ARG A 136 -6.26 -5.60 -23.14
N THR A 137 -7.23 -4.71 -23.24
CA THR A 137 -8.36 -4.86 -24.17
C THR A 137 -7.86 -4.96 -25.61
N GLN A 138 -6.94 -4.09 -26.03
CA GLN A 138 -6.36 -4.13 -27.38
C GLN A 138 -5.57 -5.42 -27.64
N ALA A 139 -4.98 -6.00 -26.61
CA ALA A 139 -4.22 -7.25 -26.68
C ALA A 139 -5.10 -8.50 -26.47
N GLY A 140 -6.42 -8.37 -26.27
CA GLY A 140 -7.31 -9.49 -25.97
C GLY A 140 -7.02 -10.19 -24.64
N LYS A 141 -6.39 -9.49 -23.70
CA LYS A 141 -6.05 -10.01 -22.35
C LYS A 141 -7.18 -9.71 -21.36
N PRO A 142 -7.32 -10.53 -20.30
CA PRO A 142 -8.23 -10.24 -19.20
C PRO A 142 -7.95 -8.90 -18.53
N LEU A 143 -9.00 -8.26 -18.05
CA LEU A 143 -8.90 -6.99 -17.33
C LEU A 143 -8.75 -7.26 -15.83
N PHE A 144 -7.96 -6.42 -15.17
CA PHE A 144 -7.95 -6.35 -13.71
C PHE A 144 -8.78 -5.14 -13.29
N GLU A 145 -9.79 -5.38 -12.50
CA GLU A 145 -10.59 -4.33 -11.90
C GLU A 145 -10.29 -4.27 -10.40
N LEU A 146 -10.04 -3.06 -9.90
CA LEU A 146 -9.57 -2.89 -8.54
C LEU A 146 -10.68 -2.41 -7.61
N GLY A 147 -10.73 -3.02 -6.42
CA GLY A 147 -11.43 -2.45 -5.26
C GLY A 147 -10.39 -2.01 -4.23
N ILE A 148 -10.54 -0.80 -3.70
CA ILE A 148 -9.57 -0.24 -2.76
C ILE A 148 -10.28 0.20 -1.47
N GLY A 149 -9.70 -0.18 -0.33
CA GLY A 149 -10.16 0.23 1.00
C GLY A 149 -9.06 0.94 1.77
N VAL A 150 -9.40 2.07 2.40
CA VAL A 150 -8.46 2.91 3.17
C VAL A 150 -9.02 3.21 4.56
N ALA A 151 -8.20 3.04 5.59
CA ALA A 151 -8.58 3.42 6.95
C ALA A 151 -7.39 4.04 7.71
N THR A 152 -7.68 5.14 8.42
CA THR A 152 -6.72 5.85 9.26
C THR A 152 -7.00 5.56 10.73
N GLY A 153 -5.97 5.46 11.53
CA GLY A 153 -6.03 5.40 12.97
C GLY A 153 -4.85 4.69 13.63
N GLU A 154 -4.96 4.46 14.94
CA GLU A 154 -3.88 3.87 15.72
C GLU A 154 -3.66 2.40 15.35
N ALA A 155 -2.38 2.04 15.19
CA ALA A 155 -1.88 0.68 14.98
C ALA A 155 -0.53 0.51 15.66
N VAL A 156 -0.12 -0.72 15.88
CA VAL A 156 1.24 -1.07 16.31
C VAL A 156 2.05 -1.36 15.06
N ALA A 157 3.11 -0.60 14.84
CA ALA A 157 4.04 -0.78 13.74
C ALA A 157 5.42 -1.19 14.25
N GLY A 158 6.04 -2.17 13.63
CA GLY A 158 7.35 -2.65 14.02
C GLY A 158 7.73 -3.99 13.39
N TYR A 159 8.81 -4.57 13.89
CA TYR A 159 9.29 -5.88 13.46
C TYR A 159 8.58 -6.98 14.22
N ILE A 160 7.77 -7.74 13.51
CA ILE A 160 6.89 -8.78 14.06
C ILE A 160 7.26 -10.12 13.45
N GLY A 161 7.27 -11.18 14.28
CA GLY A 161 7.60 -12.53 13.85
C GLY A 161 8.40 -13.30 14.87
N SER A 162 9.43 -13.99 14.41
CA SER A 162 10.40 -14.71 15.26
C SER A 162 11.81 -14.15 15.07
N PRO A 163 12.77 -14.48 15.95
CA PRO A 163 14.16 -14.06 15.76
C PRO A 163 14.75 -14.48 14.40
N ASP A 164 14.30 -15.62 13.87
CA ASP A 164 14.78 -16.16 12.59
C ASP A 164 14.08 -15.57 11.36
N ARG A 165 12.88 -14.97 11.57
CA ARG A 165 12.07 -14.39 10.49
C ARG A 165 11.19 -13.25 11.01
N MET A 166 11.59 -12.03 10.70
CA MET A 166 10.87 -10.82 11.04
C MET A 166 10.35 -10.13 9.80
N GLU A 167 9.18 -9.52 9.92
CA GLU A 167 8.62 -8.61 8.91
C GLU A 167 8.34 -7.27 9.59
N PHE A 168 8.71 -6.17 8.94
CA PHE A 168 8.20 -4.87 9.35
C PHE A 168 6.76 -4.76 8.84
N THR A 169 5.82 -4.61 9.77
CA THR A 169 4.38 -4.55 9.42
C THR A 169 3.60 -3.77 10.46
N VAL A 170 2.34 -3.51 10.17
CA VAL A 170 1.40 -2.85 11.08
C VAL A 170 0.27 -3.79 11.47
N ILE A 171 -0.08 -3.77 12.76
CA ILE A 171 -1.18 -4.58 13.31
C ILE A 171 -2.13 -3.67 14.10
N GLY A 172 -3.43 -3.83 13.88
CA GLY A 172 -4.45 -3.10 14.61
C GLY A 172 -5.84 -3.22 14.00
N ASP A 173 -6.83 -2.75 14.74
CA ASP A 173 -8.23 -2.76 14.29
C ASP A 173 -8.43 -1.94 13.01
N ARG A 174 -7.70 -0.83 12.86
CA ARG A 174 -7.80 0.03 11.67
C ARG A 174 -7.23 -0.63 10.42
N VAL A 175 -6.20 -1.47 10.56
CA VAL A 175 -5.67 -2.31 9.47
C VAL A 175 -6.76 -3.28 8.97
N ASN A 176 -7.42 -3.96 9.91
CA ASN A 176 -8.53 -4.85 9.59
C ASN A 176 -9.72 -4.08 8.97
N THR A 177 -9.97 -2.84 9.42
CA THR A 177 -11.02 -1.99 8.85
C THR A 177 -10.72 -1.68 7.38
N ALA A 178 -9.49 -1.28 7.04
CA ALA A 178 -9.10 -1.00 5.66
C ALA A 178 -9.30 -2.23 4.75
N ARG A 179 -8.89 -3.42 5.21
CA ARG A 179 -9.08 -4.67 4.46
C ARG A 179 -10.55 -5.00 4.22
N ARG A 180 -11.40 -4.77 5.23
CA ARG A 180 -12.84 -5.00 5.11
C ARG A 180 -13.52 -3.99 4.19
N LEU A 181 -13.10 -2.71 4.23
CA LEU A 181 -13.56 -1.71 3.27
C LEU A 181 -13.14 -2.10 1.85
N CYS A 182 -11.91 -2.60 1.67
CA CYS A 182 -11.48 -3.16 0.40
C CYS A 182 -12.40 -4.31 -0.04
N SER A 183 -12.75 -5.24 0.84
CA SER A 183 -13.57 -6.42 0.47
C SER A 183 -14.99 -6.09 0.00
N ILE A 184 -15.53 -4.95 0.38
CA ILE A 184 -16.88 -4.48 -0.05
C ILE A 184 -16.81 -3.48 -1.20
N ALA A 185 -15.62 -3.01 -1.57
CA ALA A 185 -15.44 -2.10 -2.69
C ALA A 185 -15.76 -2.82 -4.01
N GLU A 186 -16.63 -2.24 -4.81
CA GLU A 186 -16.91 -2.72 -6.17
C GLU A 186 -15.78 -2.34 -7.13
N PRO A 187 -15.76 -2.92 -8.35
CA PRO A 187 -14.81 -2.53 -9.40
C PRO A 187 -14.74 -1.01 -9.59
N GLY A 188 -13.53 -0.46 -9.52
CA GLY A 188 -13.27 0.97 -9.68
C GLY A 188 -13.47 1.81 -8.42
N GLN A 189 -14.00 1.27 -7.33
CA GLN A 189 -14.27 2.04 -6.12
C GLN A 189 -13.04 2.20 -5.21
N VAL A 190 -12.97 3.37 -4.58
CA VAL A 190 -12.08 3.67 -3.44
C VAL A 190 -12.97 4.00 -2.24
N ILE A 191 -12.97 3.14 -1.22
CA ILE A 191 -13.77 3.31 -0.01
C ILE A 191 -12.88 3.69 1.15
N ILE A 192 -13.23 4.76 1.85
CA ILE A 192 -12.48 5.27 2.99
C ILE A 192 -13.32 5.25 4.27
N SER A 193 -12.65 5.10 5.42
CA SER A 193 -13.29 5.19 6.73
C SER A 193 -13.64 6.62 7.11
N GLN A 194 -14.53 6.81 8.10
CA GLN A 194 -14.86 8.12 8.68
C GLN A 194 -13.59 8.89 9.11
N ALA A 195 -12.69 8.26 9.85
CA ALA A 195 -11.46 8.90 10.30
C ALA A 195 -10.58 9.36 9.13
N THR A 196 -10.46 8.55 8.06
CA THR A 196 -9.76 8.97 6.86
C THR A 196 -10.44 10.16 6.19
N TYR A 197 -11.79 10.15 6.11
CA TYR A 197 -12.55 11.25 5.54
C TYR A 197 -12.32 12.55 6.30
N GLU A 198 -12.35 12.53 7.64
CA GLU A 198 -12.08 13.69 8.48
C GLU A 198 -10.74 14.34 8.19
N ASP A 199 -9.70 13.52 7.93
CA ASP A 199 -8.37 14.00 7.58
C ASP A 199 -8.27 14.60 6.17
N VAL A 200 -9.15 14.19 5.24
CA VAL A 200 -9.04 14.56 3.82
C VAL A 200 -10.22 15.36 3.27
N GLN A 201 -11.23 15.68 4.07
CA GLN A 201 -12.51 16.26 3.64
C GLN A 201 -12.40 17.54 2.81
N GLY A 202 -11.34 18.34 3.01
CA GLY A 202 -11.08 19.56 2.24
C GLY A 202 -10.43 19.32 0.88
N HIS A 203 -10.05 18.07 0.57
CA HIS A 203 -9.23 17.72 -0.60
C HIS A 203 -9.92 16.74 -1.54
N VAL A 204 -11.02 16.12 -1.14
CA VAL A 204 -11.72 15.10 -1.90
C VAL A 204 -13.22 15.36 -2.01
N LYS A 205 -13.79 14.97 -3.14
CA LYS A 205 -15.23 14.82 -3.30
C LYS A 205 -15.60 13.38 -2.98
N VAL A 206 -16.55 13.20 -2.06
CA VAL A 206 -16.99 11.87 -1.63
C VAL A 206 -18.50 11.70 -1.75
N ARG A 207 -18.92 10.44 -1.89
CA ARG A 207 -20.31 10.00 -1.75
C ARG A 207 -20.42 9.16 -0.49
N PRO A 208 -21.31 9.53 0.48
CA PRO A 208 -21.55 8.68 1.65
C PRO A 208 -22.12 7.32 1.23
N ILE A 209 -21.49 6.24 1.69
CA ILE A 209 -22.06 4.88 1.56
C ILE A 209 -23.01 4.62 2.72
N GLY A 210 -22.81 5.33 3.83
CA GLY A 210 -23.56 5.16 5.06
C GLY A 210 -22.85 4.23 6.04
N THR A 211 -23.63 3.57 6.84
CA THR A 211 -23.15 2.69 7.91
C THR A 211 -22.99 1.27 7.37
N VAL A 212 -21.79 0.74 7.41
CA VAL A 212 -21.46 -0.60 6.93
C VAL A 212 -21.19 -1.52 8.11
N VAL A 213 -21.88 -2.65 8.16
CA VAL A 213 -21.59 -3.72 9.11
C VAL A 213 -20.46 -4.56 8.55
N LEU A 214 -19.27 -4.42 9.13
CA LEU A 214 -18.10 -5.17 8.70
C LEU A 214 -17.99 -6.48 9.50
N LYS A 215 -17.79 -7.60 8.82
CA LYS A 215 -17.71 -8.93 9.45
C LYS A 215 -16.69 -8.94 10.60
N GLY A 216 -17.14 -9.29 11.81
CA GLY A 216 -16.31 -9.34 13.03
C GLY A 216 -16.03 -7.99 13.68
N LYS A 217 -16.79 -6.94 13.35
CA LYS A 217 -16.92 -5.72 14.15
C LYS A 217 -18.29 -5.70 14.81
N GLU A 218 -18.32 -5.36 16.11
CA GLU A 218 -19.57 -5.18 16.85
C GLU A 218 -20.22 -3.84 16.49
N GLU A 219 -19.42 -2.80 16.24
CA GLU A 219 -19.91 -1.48 15.86
C GLU A 219 -19.82 -1.26 14.35
N PRO A 220 -20.90 -0.73 13.75
CA PRO A 220 -20.92 -0.35 12.34
C PRO A 220 -19.90 0.78 12.06
N VAL A 221 -19.33 0.78 10.88
CA VAL A 221 -18.36 1.78 10.43
C VAL A 221 -19.01 2.69 9.40
N HIS A 222 -18.92 4.02 9.59
CA HIS A 222 -19.28 4.97 8.54
C HIS A 222 -18.21 4.95 7.45
N ALA A 223 -18.65 4.84 6.20
CA ALA A 223 -17.79 4.74 5.05
C ALA A 223 -18.21 5.70 3.93
N TYR A 224 -17.23 6.12 3.14
CA TYR A 224 -17.39 7.05 2.04
C TYR A 224 -16.69 6.51 0.81
N GLU A 225 -17.31 6.65 -0.36
CA GLU A 225 -16.66 6.44 -1.63
C GLU A 225 -15.99 7.75 -2.08
N VAL A 226 -14.73 7.68 -2.47
CA VAL A 226 -14.02 8.81 -3.04
C VAL A 226 -14.32 8.88 -4.54
N GLU A 227 -14.94 9.97 -4.97
CA GLU A 227 -15.29 10.18 -6.38
C GLU A 227 -14.17 10.90 -7.16
N ALA A 228 -13.50 11.86 -6.53
CA ALA A 228 -12.43 12.64 -7.15
C ALA A 228 -11.59 13.42 -6.13
N MET A 229 -10.39 13.83 -6.53
CA MET A 229 -9.65 14.90 -5.87
C MET A 229 -10.28 16.25 -6.21
N LEU A 230 -10.32 17.17 -5.24
CA LEU A 230 -10.76 18.55 -5.50
C LEU A 230 -9.65 19.34 -6.20
N PRO A 231 -9.99 20.31 -7.08
CA PRO A 231 -9.00 21.19 -7.69
C PRO A 231 -8.18 21.94 -6.63
N GLY A 232 -6.85 21.92 -6.77
CA GLY A 232 -5.92 22.57 -5.82
C GLY A 232 -5.44 21.67 -4.68
N ALA A 233 -5.87 20.43 -4.58
CA ALA A 233 -5.33 19.43 -3.67
C ALA A 233 -4.06 18.79 -4.28
N SER A 234 -3.03 19.62 -4.50
CA SER A 234 -1.74 19.20 -5.10
C SER A 234 -0.71 18.88 -4.02
#